data_9371808b0e39f57a77c26b99cf70267f
#
_entry.id   9371808b0e39f57a77c26b99cf70267f
#
_cell.length_a   1.000
_cell.length_b   1.000
_cell.length_c   1.000
_cell.angle_alpha   90.00
_cell.angle_beta   90.00
_cell.angle_gamma   90.00
#
_symmetry.space_group_name_H-M   'P 1'
#
loop_
_entity.id
_entity.type
_entity.pdbx_description
1 polymer ?
#
loop_
_entity_poly.entity_id
_entity_poly.type
_entity_poly.pdbx_seq_one_letter_code
_entity_poly.pdbx_strand_id
1 'polypeptide(L)'
;MTQLYETYFLNEPGLQEQITNELNEFEKQMQFNFIPGVVDFMKELRQKGVKIAIVTSSNDKKMSNAYRALPELRNMVDCVLTADMFTHSKPHPECFLLGAKVFDTGIENCVVFEDSFHGLEAGNRAGMKVIGLATTNLSSAIKDKACIVIPDFVGFSYEKMKAVLE
;
A
#
# COMPACT_ATOMS: atom_id res chain seq x y z
N MET A 1 -4.84 -5.60 14.47
CA MET A 1 -5.32 -5.44 15.87
C MET A 1 -5.40 -6.77 16.57
N THR A 2 -6.05 -7.80 16.00
CA THR A 2 -6.19 -9.14 16.61
C THR A 2 -4.85 -9.68 17.15
N GLN A 3 -3.81 -9.70 16.32
CA GLN A 3 -2.48 -10.19 16.71
C GLN A 3 -1.86 -9.39 17.87
N LEU A 4 -2.05 -8.06 17.93
CA LEU A 4 -1.60 -7.22 19.03
C LEU A 4 -2.29 -7.63 20.35
N TYR A 5 -3.61 -7.83 20.29
CA TYR A 5 -4.41 -8.19 21.45
C TYR A 5 -4.10 -9.60 21.96
N GLU A 6 -3.95 -10.54 21.05
CA GLU A 6 -3.57 -11.93 21.37
C GLU A 6 -2.16 -12.02 22.00
N THR A 7 -1.24 -11.14 21.55
CA THR A 7 0.14 -11.17 22.04
C THR A 7 0.31 -10.46 23.39
N TYR A 8 -0.32 -9.30 23.58
CA TYR A 8 0.00 -8.41 24.71
C TYR A 8 -1.17 -8.16 25.66
N PHE A 9 -2.41 -8.42 25.25
CA PHE A 9 -3.62 -8.05 26.00
C PHE A 9 -4.67 -9.15 26.04
N LEU A 10 -4.27 -10.42 25.98
CA LEU A 10 -5.16 -11.58 25.81
C LEU A 10 -6.30 -11.64 26.83
N ASN A 11 -6.04 -11.25 28.08
CA ASN A 11 -7.00 -11.35 29.18
C ASN A 11 -7.52 -9.99 29.68
N GLU A 12 -7.40 -8.95 28.85
CA GLU A 12 -7.75 -7.58 29.21
C GLU A 12 -8.77 -6.94 28.26
N PRO A 13 -10.02 -7.48 28.18
CA PRO A 13 -11.01 -7.01 27.20
C PRO A 13 -11.36 -5.53 27.36
N GLY A 14 -11.38 -4.99 28.59
CA GLY A 14 -11.63 -3.57 28.83
C GLY A 14 -10.52 -2.68 28.26
N LEU A 15 -9.27 -3.10 28.38
CA LEU A 15 -8.12 -2.37 27.82
C LEU A 15 -8.10 -2.49 26.29
N GLN A 16 -8.45 -3.65 25.73
CA GLN A 16 -8.59 -3.83 24.27
C GLN A 16 -9.66 -2.89 23.69
N GLU A 17 -10.80 -2.74 24.37
CA GLU A 17 -11.86 -1.82 23.96
C GLU A 17 -11.40 -0.36 24.04
N GLN A 18 -10.74 0.03 25.13
CA GLN A 18 -10.19 1.38 25.27
C GLN A 18 -9.19 1.69 24.17
N ILE A 19 -8.21 0.83 23.92
CA ILE A 19 -7.21 0.98 22.84
C ILE A 19 -7.91 1.09 21.47
N THR A 20 -8.93 0.26 21.23
CA THR A 20 -9.69 0.31 19.98
C THR A 20 -10.37 1.67 19.80
N ASN A 21 -11.00 2.19 20.84
CA ASN A 21 -11.71 3.46 20.81
C ASN A 21 -10.74 4.64 20.60
N GLU A 22 -9.62 4.67 21.31
CA GLU A 22 -8.59 5.71 21.17
C GLU A 22 -7.99 5.70 19.75
N LEU A 23 -7.70 4.52 19.21
CA LEU A 23 -7.22 4.40 17.82
C LEU A 23 -8.25 4.84 16.80
N ASN A 24 -9.54 4.49 16.98
CA ASN A 24 -10.61 4.94 16.09
C ASN A 24 -10.76 6.46 16.11
N GLU A 25 -10.64 7.11 17.28
CA GLU A 25 -10.67 8.57 17.37
C GLU A 25 -9.44 9.21 16.72
N PHE A 26 -8.25 8.65 16.93
CA PHE A 26 -7.04 9.10 16.25
C PHE A 26 -7.16 8.99 14.73
N GLU A 27 -7.66 7.85 14.23
CA GLU A 27 -7.85 7.62 12.80
C GLU A 27 -8.86 8.59 12.15
N LYS A 28 -9.88 9.05 12.89
CA LYS A 28 -10.80 10.08 12.38
C LYS A 28 -10.13 11.44 12.18
N GLN A 29 -9.07 11.72 12.94
CA GLN A 29 -8.33 12.98 12.91
C GLN A 29 -7.11 12.92 11.99
N MET A 30 -6.79 11.75 11.41
CA MET A 30 -5.65 11.60 10.51
C MET A 30 -5.80 12.51 9.29
N GLN A 31 -4.73 13.21 8.97
CA GLN A 31 -4.63 13.95 7.73
C GLN A 31 -4.12 13.02 6.63
N PHE A 32 -4.80 13.03 5.51
CA PHE A 32 -4.40 12.29 4.33
C PHE A 32 -3.90 13.28 3.28
N ASN A 33 -2.68 13.05 2.80
CA ASN A 33 -2.08 13.83 1.74
C ASN A 33 -1.51 12.89 0.69
N PHE A 34 -1.53 13.31 -0.56
CA PHE A 34 -0.79 12.61 -1.60
C PHE A 34 0.71 12.75 -1.39
N ILE A 35 1.45 11.68 -1.64
CA ILE A 35 2.92 11.76 -1.72
C ILE A 35 3.28 12.71 -2.89
N PRO A 36 4.27 13.61 -2.71
CA PRO A 36 4.65 14.55 -3.76
C PRO A 36 4.88 13.86 -5.12
N GLY A 37 4.29 14.42 -6.18
CA GLY A 37 4.43 13.93 -7.55
C GLY A 37 3.55 12.73 -7.93
N VAL A 38 2.91 12.03 -6.96
CA VAL A 38 2.14 10.80 -7.26
C VAL A 38 0.96 11.04 -8.18
N VAL A 39 0.27 12.18 -8.04
CA VAL A 39 -0.89 12.52 -8.88
C VAL A 39 -0.52 12.62 -10.36
N ASP A 40 0.59 13.28 -10.66
CA ASP A 40 1.05 13.43 -12.03
C ASP A 40 1.59 12.12 -12.60
N PHE A 41 2.28 11.33 -11.77
CA PHE A 41 2.73 10.00 -12.15
C PHE A 41 1.54 9.07 -12.45
N MET A 42 0.49 9.05 -11.62
CA MET A 42 -0.71 8.24 -11.88
C MET A 42 -1.43 8.67 -13.17
N LYS A 43 -1.49 9.98 -13.46
CA LYS A 43 -2.03 10.49 -14.74
C LYS A 43 -1.21 9.98 -15.92
N GLU A 44 0.13 10.02 -15.84
CA GLU A 44 1.02 9.49 -16.88
C GLU A 44 0.78 8.00 -17.10
N LEU A 45 0.71 7.19 -16.03
CA LEU A 45 0.42 5.76 -16.10
C LEU A 45 -0.89 5.47 -16.84
N ARG A 46 -1.95 6.20 -16.52
CA ARG A 46 -3.24 6.05 -17.20
C ARG A 46 -3.19 6.40 -18.68
N GLN A 47 -2.45 7.46 -19.05
CA GLN A 47 -2.23 7.82 -20.47
C GLN A 47 -1.48 6.72 -21.24
N LYS A 48 -0.62 5.97 -20.55
CA LYS A 48 0.11 4.81 -21.10
C LYS A 48 -0.70 3.51 -21.04
N GLY A 49 -1.94 3.53 -20.56
CA GLY A 49 -2.80 2.35 -20.44
C GLY A 49 -2.43 1.39 -19.31
N VAL A 50 -1.58 1.84 -18.36
CA VAL A 50 -1.20 1.04 -17.19
C VAL A 50 -2.35 1.00 -16.19
N LYS A 51 -2.68 -0.18 -15.69
CA LYS A 51 -3.67 -0.38 -14.65
C LYS A 51 -3.08 -0.08 -13.27
N ILE A 52 -3.86 0.58 -12.42
CA ILE A 52 -3.44 1.03 -11.10
C ILE A 52 -4.35 0.42 -10.03
N ALA A 53 -3.77 -0.29 -9.06
CA ALA A 53 -4.46 -0.74 -7.87
C ALA A 53 -3.85 -0.13 -6.61
N ILE A 54 -4.70 0.24 -5.66
CA ILE A 54 -4.27 0.45 -4.27
C ILE A 54 -4.48 -0.87 -3.53
N VAL A 55 -3.42 -1.34 -2.85
CA VAL A 55 -3.45 -2.55 -2.01
C VAL A 55 -3.10 -2.15 -0.59
N THR A 56 -4.10 -2.13 0.29
CA THR A 56 -3.96 -1.59 1.65
C THR A 56 -4.29 -2.60 2.73
N SER A 57 -3.59 -2.50 3.86
CA SER A 57 -3.94 -3.23 5.10
C SER A 57 -5.09 -2.56 5.88
N SER A 58 -5.63 -1.45 5.39
CA SER A 58 -6.82 -0.82 5.92
C SER A 58 -8.08 -1.55 5.43
N ASN A 59 -9.07 -1.66 6.30
CA ASN A 59 -10.40 -2.13 5.92
C ASN A 59 -11.24 -1.02 5.26
N ASP A 60 -12.42 -1.38 4.75
CA ASP A 60 -13.31 -0.43 4.04
C ASP A 60 -13.72 0.77 4.91
N LYS A 61 -13.92 0.56 6.22
CA LYS A 61 -14.26 1.62 7.17
C LYS A 61 -13.14 2.68 7.25
N LYS A 62 -11.88 2.24 7.34
CA LYS A 62 -10.72 3.15 7.36
C LYS A 62 -10.52 3.84 6.01
N MET A 63 -10.71 3.14 4.90
CA MET A 63 -10.65 3.71 3.56
C MET A 63 -11.71 4.81 3.34
N SER A 64 -12.85 4.73 4.01
CA SER A 64 -13.87 5.79 3.95
C SER A 64 -13.36 7.14 4.46
N ASN A 65 -12.43 7.16 5.43
CA ASN A 65 -11.80 8.39 5.91
C ASN A 65 -10.85 8.98 4.84
N ALA A 66 -10.05 8.13 4.18
CA ALA A 66 -9.18 8.54 3.08
C ALA A 66 -9.98 9.12 1.91
N TYR A 67 -11.08 8.49 1.52
CA TYR A 67 -11.96 8.98 0.44
C TYR A 67 -12.67 10.30 0.78
N ARG A 68 -12.95 10.56 2.07
CA ARG A 68 -13.51 11.84 2.49
C ARG A 68 -12.47 12.97 2.39
N ALA A 69 -11.23 12.67 2.76
CA ALA A 69 -10.13 13.62 2.69
C ALA A 69 -9.62 13.86 1.26
N LEU A 70 -9.62 12.81 0.43
CA LEU A 70 -9.13 12.80 -0.96
C LEU A 70 -10.22 12.22 -1.88
N PRO A 71 -11.28 13.00 -2.18
CA PRO A 71 -12.42 12.48 -2.97
C PRO A 71 -12.04 11.98 -4.37
N GLU A 72 -11.00 12.58 -4.97
CA GLU A 72 -10.48 12.22 -6.30
C GLU A 72 -9.77 10.86 -6.34
N LEU A 73 -9.33 10.32 -5.20
CA LEU A 73 -8.54 9.09 -5.12
C LEU A 73 -9.19 7.92 -5.85
N ARG A 74 -10.52 7.75 -5.69
CA ARG A 74 -11.27 6.68 -6.34
C ARG A 74 -11.23 6.75 -7.87
N ASN A 75 -11.17 7.96 -8.41
CA ASN A 75 -11.15 8.18 -9.86
C ASN A 75 -9.75 8.05 -10.46
N MET A 76 -8.72 7.98 -9.62
CA MET A 76 -7.32 7.90 -10.04
C MET A 76 -6.84 6.46 -10.20
N VAL A 77 -7.58 5.48 -9.68
CA VAL A 77 -7.19 4.07 -9.67
C VAL A 77 -8.27 3.21 -10.33
N ASP A 78 -7.89 2.05 -10.84
CA ASP A 78 -8.81 1.07 -11.44
C ASP A 78 -9.41 0.13 -10.37
N CYS A 79 -8.68 -0.10 -9.26
CA CYS A 79 -9.09 -1.00 -8.20
C CYS A 79 -8.53 -0.56 -6.84
N VAL A 80 -9.27 -0.86 -5.77
CA VAL A 80 -8.78 -0.75 -4.39
C VAL A 80 -9.04 -2.10 -3.70
N LEU A 81 -7.97 -2.73 -3.21
CA LEU A 81 -8.01 -4.00 -2.48
C LEU A 81 -7.74 -3.70 -1.00
N THR A 82 -8.77 -3.86 -0.19
CA THR A 82 -8.74 -3.62 1.24
C THR A 82 -8.46 -4.89 2.03
N ALA A 83 -8.14 -4.76 3.31
CA ALA A 83 -7.90 -5.89 4.20
C ALA A 83 -9.08 -6.87 4.28
N ASP A 84 -10.29 -6.45 3.93
CA ASP A 84 -11.49 -7.29 3.94
C ASP A 84 -11.54 -8.27 2.75
N MET A 85 -10.65 -8.12 1.75
CA MET A 85 -10.64 -8.89 0.50
C MET A 85 -9.61 -10.02 0.45
N PHE A 86 -8.75 -10.15 1.46
CA PHE A 86 -7.75 -11.21 1.53
C PHE A 86 -7.63 -11.76 2.96
N THR A 87 -7.22 -13.02 3.08
CA THR A 87 -7.18 -13.76 4.35
C THR A 87 -5.91 -13.47 5.14
N HIS A 88 -4.77 -13.36 4.44
CA HIS A 88 -3.46 -13.21 5.07
C HIS A 88 -2.93 -11.81 4.86
N SER A 89 -2.66 -11.12 5.98
CA SER A 89 -2.05 -9.79 5.96
C SER A 89 -0.59 -9.83 5.48
N LYS A 90 -0.08 -8.69 4.97
CA LYS A 90 1.36 -8.50 4.72
C LYS A 90 2.18 -8.90 5.96
N PRO A 91 3.25 -9.67 5.85
CA PRO A 91 4.08 -9.92 4.67
C PRO A 91 3.66 -11.13 3.80
N HIS A 92 2.46 -11.67 3.95
CA HIS A 92 1.95 -12.68 3.01
C HIS A 92 1.68 -12.03 1.64
N PRO A 93 2.02 -12.70 0.51
CA PRO A 93 1.92 -12.10 -0.83
C PRO A 93 0.49 -12.03 -1.39
N GLU A 94 -0.49 -12.62 -0.71
CA GLU A 94 -1.87 -12.80 -1.19
C GLU A 94 -2.49 -11.53 -1.76
N CYS A 95 -2.31 -10.40 -1.07
CA CYS A 95 -2.92 -9.14 -1.47
C CYS A 95 -2.38 -8.62 -2.83
N PHE A 96 -1.09 -8.77 -3.12
CA PHE A 96 -0.51 -8.38 -4.39
C PHE A 96 -0.82 -9.38 -5.51
N LEU A 97 -0.81 -10.68 -5.21
CA LEU A 97 -1.26 -11.71 -6.14
C LEU A 97 -2.72 -11.53 -6.53
N LEU A 98 -3.58 -11.11 -5.58
CA LEU A 98 -4.97 -10.75 -5.87
C LEU A 98 -5.04 -9.55 -6.83
N GLY A 99 -4.17 -8.56 -6.67
CA GLY A 99 -4.07 -7.41 -7.60
C GLY A 99 -3.76 -7.83 -9.02
N ALA A 100 -2.75 -8.70 -9.22
CA ALA A 100 -2.42 -9.25 -10.52
C ALA A 100 -3.59 -10.04 -11.12
N LYS A 101 -4.27 -10.85 -10.31
CA LYS A 101 -5.45 -11.65 -10.72
C LYS A 101 -6.62 -10.75 -11.16
N VAL A 102 -6.90 -9.67 -10.43
CA VAL A 102 -8.01 -8.74 -10.78
C VAL A 102 -7.79 -8.10 -12.14
N PHE A 103 -6.55 -7.87 -12.53
CA PHE A 103 -6.21 -7.29 -13.83
C PHE A 103 -5.87 -8.33 -14.91
N ASP A 104 -6.02 -9.63 -14.59
CA ASP A 104 -5.69 -10.74 -15.49
C ASP A 104 -4.29 -10.58 -16.11
N THR A 105 -3.29 -10.29 -15.26
CA THR A 105 -1.90 -10.04 -15.70
C THR A 105 -0.91 -10.95 -14.99
N GLY A 106 0.21 -11.25 -15.63
CA GLY A 106 1.33 -11.96 -15.03
C GLY A 106 2.08 -11.10 -14.02
N ILE A 107 2.63 -11.74 -12.97
CA ILE A 107 3.38 -11.06 -11.91
C ILE A 107 4.62 -10.34 -12.42
N GLU A 108 5.22 -10.82 -13.50
CA GLU A 108 6.37 -10.22 -14.19
C GLU A 108 6.06 -8.85 -14.81
N ASN A 109 4.79 -8.55 -15.04
CA ASN A 109 4.30 -7.28 -15.57
C ASN A 109 3.81 -6.33 -14.45
N CYS A 110 4.00 -6.71 -13.18
CA CYS A 110 3.57 -5.95 -12.03
C CYS A 110 4.73 -5.25 -11.33
N VAL A 111 4.50 -3.99 -10.97
CA VAL A 111 5.40 -3.22 -10.10
C VAL A 111 4.65 -2.84 -8.83
N VAL A 112 5.27 -3.11 -7.69
CA VAL A 112 4.77 -2.74 -6.36
C VAL A 112 5.53 -1.51 -5.88
N PHE A 113 4.82 -0.49 -5.43
CA PHE A 113 5.36 0.65 -4.68
C PHE A 113 4.98 0.48 -3.21
N GLU A 114 5.97 0.46 -2.33
CA GLU A 114 5.76 0.19 -0.90
C GLU A 114 6.78 0.89 -0.02
N ASP A 115 6.35 1.26 1.19
CA ASP A 115 7.15 1.97 2.19
C ASP A 115 7.37 1.18 3.49
N SER A 116 6.54 0.16 3.74
CA SER A 116 6.60 -0.66 4.95
C SER A 116 7.45 -1.92 4.75
N PHE A 117 8.14 -2.36 5.80
CA PHE A 117 8.92 -3.62 5.75
C PHE A 117 8.06 -4.82 5.35
N HIS A 118 6.86 -4.94 5.91
CA HIS A 118 5.95 -6.05 5.60
C HIS A 118 5.42 -5.98 4.17
N GLY A 119 5.18 -4.78 3.65
CA GLY A 119 4.72 -4.62 2.28
C GLY A 119 5.82 -4.88 1.26
N LEU A 120 7.05 -4.41 1.50
CA LEU A 120 8.22 -4.73 0.68
C LEU A 120 8.44 -6.26 0.62
N GLU A 121 8.36 -6.93 1.77
CA GLU A 121 8.50 -8.38 1.83
C GLU A 121 7.36 -9.10 1.11
N ALA A 122 6.11 -8.63 1.24
CA ALA A 122 4.96 -9.19 0.52
C ALA A 122 5.11 -9.09 -1.00
N GLY A 123 5.57 -7.93 -1.51
CA GLY A 123 5.85 -7.73 -2.93
C GLY A 123 6.94 -8.66 -3.46
N ASN A 124 8.04 -8.80 -2.72
CA ASN A 124 9.11 -9.73 -3.07
C ASN A 124 8.64 -11.19 -3.04
N ARG A 125 7.87 -11.59 -2.03
CA ARG A 125 7.28 -12.95 -1.95
C ARG A 125 6.26 -13.22 -3.05
N ALA A 126 5.61 -12.19 -3.57
CA ALA A 126 4.73 -12.30 -4.73
C ALA A 126 5.51 -12.50 -6.05
N GLY A 127 6.83 -12.36 -6.03
CA GLY A 127 7.68 -12.44 -7.22
C GLY A 127 7.59 -11.21 -8.12
N MET A 128 7.05 -10.10 -7.61
CA MET A 128 6.91 -8.84 -8.34
C MET A 128 8.14 -7.95 -8.18
N LYS A 129 8.35 -7.02 -9.10
CA LYS A 129 9.34 -5.96 -8.94
C LYS A 129 8.86 -4.96 -7.89
N VAL A 130 9.72 -4.62 -6.94
CA VAL A 130 9.37 -3.73 -5.83
C VAL A 130 10.20 -2.46 -5.89
N ILE A 131 9.53 -1.32 -5.87
CA ILE A 131 10.12 0.01 -5.71
C ILE A 131 9.81 0.48 -4.28
N GLY A 132 10.85 0.71 -3.51
CA GLY A 132 10.72 1.20 -2.14
C GLY A 132 10.44 2.71 -2.11
N LEU A 133 9.51 3.12 -1.25
CA LEU A 133 9.23 4.54 -0.97
C LEU A 133 9.84 4.90 0.40
N ALA A 134 10.74 5.87 0.44
CA ALA A 134 11.37 6.31 1.69
C ALA A 134 10.50 7.35 2.43
N THR A 135 9.20 7.08 2.55
CA THR A 135 8.21 7.95 3.19
C THR A 135 8.00 7.61 4.67
N THR A 136 8.04 6.33 5.03
CA THR A 136 7.89 5.84 6.40
C THR A 136 9.23 5.41 7.00
N ASN A 137 10.08 4.79 6.19
CA ASN A 137 11.38 4.29 6.62
C ASN A 137 12.52 5.00 5.87
N LEU A 138 13.69 5.09 6.51
CA LEU A 138 14.89 5.63 5.87
C LEU A 138 15.27 4.76 4.64
N SER A 139 15.71 5.40 3.57
CA SER A 139 16.17 4.72 2.35
C SER A 139 17.21 3.64 2.65
N SER A 140 18.15 3.91 3.56
CA SER A 140 19.18 2.94 3.98
C SER A 140 18.62 1.67 4.63
N ALA A 141 17.44 1.77 5.27
CA ALA A 141 16.81 0.63 5.94
C ALA A 141 16.04 -0.31 4.99
N ILE A 142 15.63 0.21 3.83
CA ILE A 142 14.80 -0.53 2.86
C ILE A 142 15.49 -0.82 1.53
N LYS A 143 16.70 -0.29 1.29
CA LYS A 143 17.42 -0.42 0.02
C LYS A 143 17.66 -1.86 -0.43
N ASP A 144 17.91 -2.78 0.53
CA ASP A 144 18.18 -4.20 0.24
C ASP A 144 16.88 -5.03 0.06
N LYS A 145 15.71 -4.37 0.14
CA LYS A 145 14.38 -4.99 0.04
C LYS A 145 13.61 -4.54 -1.20
N ALA A 146 14.21 -3.69 -2.03
CA ALA A 146 13.59 -3.13 -3.23
C ALA A 146 14.59 -3.09 -4.39
N CYS A 147 14.10 -3.13 -5.62
CA CYS A 147 14.94 -2.97 -6.82
C CYS A 147 15.60 -1.57 -6.85
N ILE A 148 14.83 -0.57 -6.51
CA ILE A 148 15.28 0.82 -6.29
C ILE A 148 14.49 1.43 -5.15
N VAL A 149 15.02 2.51 -4.57
CA VAL A 149 14.30 3.31 -3.55
C VAL A 149 14.22 4.76 -4.03
N ILE A 150 13.02 5.31 -3.96
CA ILE A 150 12.75 6.72 -4.27
C ILE A 150 12.18 7.42 -3.03
N PRO A 151 12.47 8.73 -2.83
CA PRO A 151 11.93 9.48 -1.70
C PRO A 151 10.44 9.82 -1.89
N ASP A 152 10.06 10.10 -3.13
CA ASP A 152 8.72 10.47 -3.57
C ASP A 152 8.60 10.28 -5.09
N PHE A 153 7.52 10.77 -5.72
CA PHE A 153 7.30 10.66 -7.16
C PHE A 153 7.70 11.91 -7.95
N VAL A 154 8.36 12.91 -7.34
CA VAL A 154 8.81 14.10 -8.07
C VAL A 154 9.87 13.72 -9.09
N GLY A 155 9.57 13.96 -10.37
CA GLY A 155 10.46 13.59 -11.49
C GLY A 155 10.61 12.08 -11.71
N PHE A 156 9.79 11.24 -11.05
CA PHE A 156 9.67 9.83 -11.37
C PHE A 156 8.68 9.68 -12.54
N SER A 157 8.97 8.79 -13.50
CA SER A 157 8.21 8.67 -14.73
C SER A 157 7.90 7.22 -15.09
N TYR A 158 6.97 7.02 -16.01
CA TYR A 158 6.67 5.71 -16.60
C TYR A 158 7.93 5.01 -17.13
N GLU A 159 8.81 5.73 -17.84
CA GLU A 159 10.05 5.14 -18.38
C GLU A 159 11.00 4.66 -17.28
N LYS A 160 11.12 5.41 -16.19
CA LYS A 160 11.90 5.00 -15.02
C LYS A 160 11.31 3.76 -14.35
N MET A 161 9.99 3.69 -14.23
CA MET A 161 9.31 2.50 -13.71
C MET A 161 9.51 1.30 -14.64
N LYS A 162 9.36 1.49 -15.95
CA LYS A 162 9.53 0.43 -16.95
C LYS A 162 10.93 -0.17 -16.91
N ALA A 163 11.95 0.65 -16.75
CA ALA A 163 13.34 0.19 -16.64
C ALA A 163 13.59 -0.75 -15.43
N VAL A 164 12.69 -0.78 -14.44
CA VAL A 164 12.77 -1.74 -13.31
C VAL A 164 12.25 -3.11 -13.70
N LEU A 165 11.39 -3.21 -14.73
CA LEU A 165 10.86 -4.48 -15.25
C LEU A 165 11.87 -5.20 -16.17
N GLU A 166 12.74 -4.43 -16.82
CA GLU A 166 13.80 -4.93 -17.71
C GLU A 166 15.00 -5.46 -16.90
#